data_cbfd8c6cdff4d5f82bf301dff46e19b3
#
_entry.id   cbfd8c6cdff4d5f82bf301dff46e19b3
#
_cell.length_a   1.000
_cell.length_b   1.000
_cell.length_c   1.000
_cell.angle_alpha   90.00
_cell.angle_beta   90.00
_cell.angle_gamma   90.00
#
_symmetry.space_group_name_H-M   'P 1'
#
loop_
_entity.id
_entity.type
_entity.pdbx_description
1 polymer ?
#
loop_
_entity_poly.entity_id
_entity_poly.type
_entity_poly.pdbx_seq_one_letter_code
_entity_poly.pdbx_strand_id
1 'polypeptide(L)'
;LRPDDPIRVEPVARAKGFWVESDDDYAKANNPLANGVFLWTEIIGAGHAFVSVHQDNAPYVYTYGRFGRTGNPRGAVGDGILNFFQHGDARTYYQAELYGVNAKVFRIDDANPAITRAYFERLWQSGSPAVQTPAMRDMTKRGGHTIDQYDVTGKNCTTHATDGLKIAGSSLFKGGYTTNSQMR
;
A
#
# COMPACT_ATOMS: atom_id res chain seq x y z
N LEU A 1 -1.33 4.77 -17.76
CA LEU A 1 -1.26 3.31 -17.98
C LEU A 1 -2.63 2.78 -18.31
N ARG A 2 -2.71 1.87 -19.28
CA ARG A 2 -3.91 1.11 -19.64
C ARG A 2 -3.83 -0.28 -19.02
N PRO A 3 -4.96 -1.00 -18.87
CA PRO A 3 -4.93 -2.36 -18.29
C PRO A 3 -4.02 -3.35 -19.00
N ASP A 4 -3.75 -3.13 -20.28
CA ASP A 4 -2.89 -3.98 -21.11
C ASP A 4 -1.42 -3.55 -21.08
N ASP A 5 -1.09 -2.39 -20.51
CA ASP A 5 0.28 -1.92 -20.44
C ASP A 5 1.10 -2.82 -19.51
N PRO A 6 2.37 -3.08 -19.84
CA PRO A 6 3.24 -3.86 -18.96
C PRO A 6 3.37 -3.22 -17.58
N ILE A 7 3.31 -4.04 -16.55
CA ILE A 7 3.52 -3.60 -15.18
C ILE A 7 5.02 -3.41 -14.95
N ARG A 8 5.40 -2.19 -14.57
CA ARG A 8 6.76 -1.88 -14.17
C ARG A 8 6.90 -1.96 -12.67
N VAL A 9 7.82 -2.78 -12.22
CA VAL A 9 8.17 -2.93 -10.81
C VAL A 9 9.62 -2.52 -10.63
N GLU A 10 9.85 -1.50 -9.82
CA GLU A 10 11.20 -1.11 -9.45
C GLU A 10 11.64 -1.91 -8.22
N PRO A 11 12.68 -2.76 -8.32
CA PRO A 11 13.24 -3.40 -7.14
C PRO A 11 13.98 -2.35 -6.31
N VAL A 12 13.59 -2.23 -5.05
CA VAL A 12 14.27 -1.35 -4.10
C VAL A 12 14.65 -2.17 -2.90
N ALA A 13 15.89 -2.60 -2.87
CA ALA A 13 16.51 -3.13 -1.69
C ALA A 13 17.99 -2.94 -1.83
N ARG A 14 18.64 -2.53 -0.80
CA ARG A 14 20.10 -2.43 -0.76
C ARG A 14 20.72 -1.73 -1.97
N ALA A 15 20.00 -0.77 -2.52
CA ALA A 15 20.46 0.21 -3.49
C ALA A 15 20.97 -0.33 -4.85
N LYS A 16 20.64 -1.51 -5.24
CA LYS A 16 20.85 -1.96 -6.62
C LYS A 16 19.51 -1.99 -7.35
N GLY A 17 18.96 -0.80 -7.56
CA GLY A 17 17.77 -0.66 -8.39
C GLY A 17 18.07 -1.16 -9.81
N PHE A 18 17.35 -2.15 -10.24
CA PHE A 18 17.23 -2.50 -11.66
C PHE A 18 15.75 -2.50 -12.03
N TRP A 19 15.48 -2.08 -13.24
CA TRP A 19 14.15 -2.19 -13.79
C TRP A 19 13.80 -3.63 -14.05
N VAL A 20 12.62 -4.04 -13.60
CA VAL A 20 11.94 -5.20 -14.13
C VAL A 20 10.79 -4.67 -14.96
N GLU A 21 10.95 -4.71 -16.27
CA GLU A 21 9.89 -4.41 -17.21
C GLU A 21 9.23 -5.73 -17.61
N SER A 22 7.94 -5.86 -17.34
CA SER A 22 7.21 -7.01 -17.82
C SER A 22 6.62 -6.67 -19.18
N ASP A 23 7.13 -7.29 -20.22
CA ASP A 23 6.42 -7.44 -21.48
C ASP A 23 5.41 -8.59 -21.38
N ASP A 24 4.61 -8.81 -22.40
CA ASP A 24 3.58 -9.85 -22.39
C ASP A 24 4.14 -11.25 -22.12
N ASP A 25 5.33 -11.56 -22.62
CA ASP A 25 5.95 -12.86 -22.43
C ASP A 25 6.51 -13.00 -21.02
N TYR A 26 7.10 -11.93 -20.50
CA TYR A 26 7.56 -11.87 -19.12
C TYR A 26 6.39 -11.94 -18.13
N ALA A 27 5.30 -11.21 -18.41
CA ALA A 27 4.11 -11.24 -17.57
C ALA A 27 3.44 -12.62 -17.52
N LYS A 28 3.50 -13.38 -18.61
CA LYS A 28 2.99 -14.77 -18.67
C LYS A 28 3.90 -15.76 -17.94
N ALA A 29 5.21 -15.62 -18.11
CA ALA A 29 6.20 -16.54 -17.56
C ALA A 29 6.63 -16.17 -16.12
N ASN A 30 6.73 -14.88 -15.82
CA ASN A 30 7.27 -14.34 -14.56
C ASN A 30 6.46 -13.11 -14.12
N ASN A 31 5.23 -13.33 -13.68
CA ASN A 31 4.43 -12.23 -13.14
C ASN A 31 5.20 -11.52 -12.01
N PRO A 32 5.60 -10.23 -12.18
CA PRO A 32 6.40 -9.52 -11.19
C PRO A 32 5.67 -9.30 -9.85
N LEU A 33 4.35 -9.44 -9.84
CA LEU A 33 3.50 -9.36 -8.65
C LEU A 33 3.06 -10.74 -8.13
N ALA A 34 3.70 -11.84 -8.56
CA ALA A 34 3.36 -13.16 -8.07
C ALA A 34 3.77 -13.37 -6.62
N ASN A 35 4.98 -12.93 -6.26
CA ASN A 35 5.56 -13.11 -4.94
C ASN A 35 6.38 -11.88 -4.55
N GLY A 36 6.25 -11.44 -3.32
CA GLY A 36 7.07 -10.38 -2.75
C GLY A 36 6.31 -9.42 -1.86
N VAL A 37 7.07 -8.47 -1.32
CA VAL A 37 6.56 -7.32 -0.59
C VAL A 37 6.74 -6.10 -1.47
N PHE A 38 5.68 -5.33 -1.64
CA PHE A 38 5.66 -4.18 -2.55
C PHE A 38 5.22 -2.92 -1.82
N LEU A 39 5.96 -1.84 -2.08
CA LEU A 39 5.57 -0.48 -1.70
C LEU A 39 5.03 0.22 -2.94
N TRP A 40 3.86 0.80 -2.81
CA TRP A 40 3.19 1.57 -3.85
C TRP A 40 3.18 3.03 -3.46
N THR A 41 3.48 3.90 -4.41
CA THR A 41 3.45 5.35 -4.19
C THR A 41 2.75 6.05 -5.33
N GLU A 42 1.94 7.03 -5.01
CA GLU A 42 1.38 7.97 -5.96
C GLU A 42 1.75 9.40 -5.57
N ILE A 43 1.82 10.28 -6.54
CA ILE A 43 2.23 11.67 -6.35
C ILE A 43 1.15 12.67 -6.74
N ILE A 44 -0.03 12.19 -7.13
CA ILE A 44 -1.16 13.04 -7.55
C ILE A 44 -1.86 13.58 -6.30
N GLY A 45 -2.13 14.88 -6.28
CA GLY A 45 -2.74 15.53 -5.13
C GLY A 45 -1.85 15.52 -3.89
N ALA A 46 -2.39 15.09 -2.75
CA ALA A 46 -1.63 14.93 -1.51
C ALA A 46 -0.66 13.75 -1.54
N GLY A 47 -0.77 12.89 -2.55
CA GLY A 47 -0.04 11.64 -2.65
C GLY A 47 -0.59 10.54 -1.73
N HIS A 48 -0.15 9.31 -1.99
CA HIS A 48 -0.51 8.16 -1.18
C HIS A 48 0.58 7.10 -1.22
N ALA A 49 0.69 6.32 -0.16
CA ALA A 49 1.56 5.15 -0.11
C ALA A 49 0.84 3.99 0.58
N PHE A 50 1.02 2.79 0.05
CA PHE A 50 0.51 1.59 0.67
C PHE A 50 1.42 0.39 0.41
N VAL A 51 1.20 -0.68 1.14
CA VAL A 51 1.98 -1.91 1.05
C VAL A 51 1.09 -3.05 0.60
N SER A 52 1.62 -3.90 -0.27
CA SER A 52 1.02 -5.20 -0.55
C SER A 52 2.01 -6.32 -0.35
N VAL A 53 1.49 -7.48 0.00
CA VAL A 53 2.24 -8.73 0.06
C VAL A 53 1.57 -9.71 -0.91
N HIS A 54 2.35 -10.27 -1.79
CA HIS A 54 1.87 -11.26 -2.74
C HIS A 54 2.54 -12.60 -2.46
N GLN A 55 1.75 -13.65 -2.34
CA GLN A 55 2.22 -15.02 -2.12
C GLN A 55 1.49 -15.95 -3.08
N ASP A 56 2.22 -16.55 -4.02
CA ASP A 56 1.69 -17.44 -5.06
C ASP A 56 0.48 -16.82 -5.79
N ASN A 57 0.64 -15.61 -6.29
CA ASN A 57 -0.40 -14.80 -6.93
C ASN A 57 -1.56 -14.35 -6.02
N ALA A 58 -1.55 -14.66 -4.74
CA ALA A 58 -2.56 -14.17 -3.81
C ALA A 58 -2.15 -12.79 -3.25
N PRO A 59 -2.86 -11.72 -3.58
CA PRO A 59 -2.54 -10.39 -3.09
C PRO A 59 -3.19 -10.10 -1.74
N TYR A 60 -2.42 -9.45 -0.88
CA TYR A 60 -2.87 -8.89 0.40
C TYR A 60 -2.48 -7.43 0.41
N VAL A 61 -3.45 -6.52 0.47
CA VAL A 61 -3.23 -5.08 0.40
C VAL A 61 -3.54 -4.44 1.75
N TYR A 62 -2.63 -3.59 2.20
CA TYR A 62 -2.74 -2.83 3.44
C TYR A 62 -2.60 -1.35 3.09
N THR A 63 -3.69 -0.61 3.20
CA THR A 63 -3.71 0.80 2.84
C THR A 63 -4.39 1.62 3.94
N TYR A 64 -3.67 2.62 4.43
CA TYR A 64 -4.09 3.46 5.53
C TYR A 64 -4.44 4.86 5.06
N GLY A 65 -5.52 5.40 5.58
CA GLY A 65 -5.97 6.75 5.27
C GLY A 65 -7.31 7.05 5.91
N ARG A 66 -8.00 8.03 5.39
CA ARG A 66 -9.31 8.44 5.93
C ARG A 66 -10.50 7.73 5.28
N PHE A 67 -10.39 7.35 4.05
CA PHE A 67 -11.34 6.53 3.28
C PHE A 67 -12.82 6.88 3.45
N GLY A 68 -13.15 8.18 3.36
CA GLY A 68 -14.52 8.67 3.47
C GLY A 68 -15.04 8.81 4.92
N ARG A 69 -14.25 8.45 5.92
CA ARG A 69 -14.64 8.66 7.32
C ARG A 69 -14.48 10.13 7.70
N THR A 70 -15.41 10.61 8.53
CA THR A 70 -15.52 12.02 8.88
C THR A 70 -14.32 12.62 9.60
N GLY A 71 -14.21 13.89 9.51
CA GLY A 71 -13.21 14.80 10.02
C GLY A 71 -13.27 16.05 9.16
N ASN A 72 -12.30 16.92 9.25
CA ASN A 72 -12.25 18.08 8.38
C ASN A 72 -12.29 17.63 6.91
N PRO A 73 -13.23 18.10 6.07
CA PRO A 73 -13.31 17.72 4.66
C PRO A 73 -12.01 17.96 3.88
N ARG A 74 -11.15 18.85 4.34
CA ARG A 74 -9.85 19.15 3.74
C ARG A 74 -8.72 18.26 4.24
N GLY A 75 -9.00 17.27 5.06
CA GLY A 75 -8.20 16.07 5.15
C GLY A 75 -7.06 16.03 6.15
N ALA A 76 -6.83 17.06 6.95
CA ALA A 76 -5.66 17.07 7.84
C ALA A 76 -5.77 16.09 9.03
N VAL A 77 -6.95 15.96 9.61
CA VAL A 77 -7.20 15.16 10.82
C VAL A 77 -8.54 14.41 10.71
N GLY A 78 -8.64 13.24 11.31
CA GLY A 78 -9.87 12.46 11.39
C GLY A 78 -9.60 11.00 11.74
N ASP A 79 -10.62 10.15 11.69
CA ASP A 79 -10.44 8.72 11.93
C ASP A 79 -9.46 8.12 10.92
N GLY A 80 -8.46 7.42 11.41
CA GLY A 80 -7.49 6.69 10.62
C GLY A 80 -7.97 5.26 10.37
N ILE A 81 -8.20 4.93 9.12
CA ILE A 81 -8.70 3.62 8.69
C ILE A 81 -7.59 2.84 8.02
N LEU A 82 -7.31 1.66 8.53
CA LEU A 82 -6.50 0.66 7.85
C LEU A 82 -7.43 -0.29 7.10
N ASN A 83 -7.32 -0.30 5.78
CA ASN A 83 -7.97 -1.30 4.95
C ASN A 83 -7.07 -2.52 4.82
N PHE A 84 -7.64 -3.67 5.00
CA PHE A 84 -7.06 -4.96 4.65
C PHE A 84 -7.89 -5.59 3.55
N PHE A 85 -7.35 -5.61 2.34
CA PHE A 85 -8.02 -6.19 1.18
C PHE A 85 -7.37 -7.50 0.76
N GLN A 86 -8.21 -8.45 0.35
CA GLN A 86 -7.82 -9.75 -0.14
C GLN A 86 -8.55 -10.05 -1.45
N HIS A 87 -8.07 -11.05 -2.20
CA HIS A 87 -8.72 -11.57 -3.41
C HIS A 87 -9.11 -10.48 -4.41
N GLY A 88 -10.36 -10.44 -4.82
CA GLY A 88 -10.86 -9.48 -5.81
C GLY A 88 -10.76 -8.02 -5.37
N ASP A 89 -11.02 -7.72 -4.11
CA ASP A 89 -10.90 -6.37 -3.57
C ASP A 89 -9.44 -5.89 -3.62
N ALA A 90 -8.48 -6.75 -3.29
CA ALA A 90 -7.06 -6.42 -3.37
C ALA A 90 -6.65 -6.11 -4.82
N ARG A 91 -7.04 -6.95 -5.78
CA ARG A 91 -6.74 -6.74 -7.20
C ARG A 91 -7.39 -5.46 -7.72
N THR A 92 -8.64 -5.24 -7.42
CA THR A 92 -9.35 -4.03 -7.83
C THR A 92 -8.67 -2.78 -7.29
N TYR A 93 -8.24 -2.82 -6.04
CA TYR A 93 -7.58 -1.68 -5.41
C TYR A 93 -6.23 -1.36 -6.08
N TYR A 94 -5.28 -2.30 -6.14
CA TYR A 94 -3.97 -1.98 -6.68
C TYR A 94 -4.00 -1.72 -8.19
N GLN A 95 -4.90 -2.33 -8.94
CA GLN A 95 -5.08 -2.04 -10.36
C GLN A 95 -5.62 -0.62 -10.59
N ALA A 96 -6.55 -0.16 -9.76
CA ALA A 96 -7.04 1.21 -9.83
C ALA A 96 -5.92 2.23 -9.54
N GLU A 97 -5.07 1.96 -8.56
CA GLU A 97 -3.91 2.81 -8.25
C GLU A 97 -2.88 2.80 -9.39
N LEU A 98 -2.61 1.62 -9.94
CA LEU A 98 -1.63 1.47 -11.01
C LEU A 98 -2.09 2.15 -12.31
N TYR A 99 -3.30 1.87 -12.76
CA TYR A 99 -3.80 2.32 -14.05
C TYR A 99 -4.55 3.66 -13.98
N GLY A 100 -5.19 3.96 -12.87
CA GLY A 100 -5.95 5.19 -12.70
C GLY A 100 -5.12 6.40 -12.32
N VAL A 101 -4.11 6.21 -11.48
CA VAL A 101 -3.27 7.30 -10.94
C VAL A 101 -1.77 7.12 -11.17
N ASN A 102 -1.38 6.17 -12.00
CA ASN A 102 0.02 5.87 -12.34
C ASN A 102 0.90 5.64 -11.10
N ALA A 103 0.43 4.89 -10.14
CA ALA A 103 1.22 4.54 -8.98
C ALA A 103 2.51 3.84 -9.39
N LYS A 104 3.60 4.19 -8.74
CA LYS A 104 4.87 3.46 -8.88
C LYS A 104 4.88 2.28 -7.92
N VAL A 105 5.49 1.19 -8.35
CA VAL A 105 5.58 -0.05 -7.59
C VAL A 105 7.04 -0.38 -7.33
N PHE A 106 7.39 -0.54 -6.06
CA PHE A 106 8.74 -0.91 -5.64
C PHE A 106 8.70 -2.27 -4.95
N ARG A 107 9.50 -3.22 -5.42
CA ARG A 107 9.67 -4.50 -4.73
C ARG A 107 10.71 -4.34 -3.62
N ILE A 108 10.33 -4.66 -2.40
CA ILE A 108 11.18 -4.53 -1.21
C ILE A 108 11.77 -5.90 -0.88
N ASP A 109 12.95 -6.18 -1.41
CA ASP A 109 13.54 -7.52 -1.35
C ASP A 109 14.05 -7.91 0.04
N ASP A 110 14.32 -6.94 0.92
CA ASP A 110 14.78 -7.18 2.28
C ASP A 110 13.66 -7.14 3.34
N ALA A 111 12.39 -7.07 2.91
CA ALA A 111 11.25 -7.22 3.81
C ALA A 111 10.74 -8.67 3.78
N ASN A 112 10.55 -9.24 4.97
CA ASN A 112 9.99 -10.60 5.08
C ASN A 112 8.48 -10.58 4.85
N PRO A 113 7.94 -11.35 3.89
CA PRO A 113 6.51 -11.34 3.59
C PRO A 113 5.63 -11.76 4.78
N ALA A 114 5.99 -12.80 5.51
CA ALA A 114 5.21 -13.29 6.64
C ALA A 114 5.19 -12.28 7.79
N ILE A 115 6.32 -11.64 8.08
CA ILE A 115 6.42 -10.60 9.12
C ILE A 115 5.64 -9.36 8.70
N THR A 116 5.69 -8.96 7.44
CA THR A 116 4.95 -7.82 6.90
C THR A 116 3.44 -8.06 7.06
N ARG A 117 2.95 -9.22 6.65
CA ARG A 117 1.54 -9.59 6.83
C ARG A 117 1.13 -9.59 8.30
N ALA A 118 1.91 -10.24 9.15
CA ALA A 118 1.61 -10.33 10.58
C ALA A 118 1.53 -8.96 11.25
N TYR A 119 2.42 -8.04 10.88
CA TYR A 119 2.40 -6.66 11.39
C TYR A 119 1.10 -5.94 11.03
N PHE A 120 0.76 -5.88 9.76
CA PHE A 120 -0.42 -5.14 9.31
C PHE A 120 -1.74 -5.81 9.72
N GLU A 121 -1.81 -7.12 9.65
CA GLU A 121 -3.02 -7.86 10.06
C GLU A 121 -3.27 -7.75 11.56
N ARG A 122 -2.22 -7.76 12.38
CA ARG A 122 -2.33 -7.50 13.81
C ARG A 122 -2.74 -6.06 14.12
N LEU A 123 -2.17 -5.09 13.40
CA LEU A 123 -2.56 -3.69 13.51
C LEU A 123 -4.03 -3.50 13.14
N TRP A 124 -4.47 -4.13 12.07
CA TRP A 124 -5.86 -4.11 11.64
C TRP A 124 -6.80 -4.75 12.68
N GLN A 125 -6.41 -5.88 13.23
CA GLN A 125 -7.17 -6.57 14.29
C GLN A 125 -7.24 -5.79 15.60
N SER A 126 -6.26 -4.92 15.86
CA SER A 126 -6.25 -4.05 17.06
C SER A 126 -7.32 -2.97 17.02
N GLY A 127 -7.82 -2.65 15.84
CA GLY A 127 -8.88 -1.68 15.64
C GLY A 127 -10.28 -2.29 15.66
N SER A 128 -11.24 -1.48 15.27
CA SER A 128 -12.65 -1.88 15.16
C SER A 128 -13.18 -1.59 13.78
N PRO A 129 -14.16 -2.34 13.27
CA PRO A 129 -14.79 -2.03 11.99
C PRO A 129 -15.16 -0.56 11.90
N ALA A 130 -14.75 0.08 10.81
CA ALA A 130 -14.98 1.51 10.62
C ALA A 130 -16.48 1.83 10.58
N VAL A 131 -16.89 2.89 11.27
CA VAL A 131 -18.25 3.38 11.20
C VAL A 131 -18.53 3.83 9.77
N GLN A 132 -19.53 3.24 9.14
CA GLN A 132 -19.83 3.48 7.73
C GLN A 132 -20.43 4.87 7.52
N THR A 133 -20.05 5.49 6.40
CA THR A 133 -20.58 6.77 5.94
C THR A 133 -21.02 6.66 4.49
N PRO A 134 -21.91 7.55 4.00
CA PRO A 134 -22.30 7.56 2.58
C PRO A 134 -21.13 7.79 1.61
N ALA A 135 -20.08 8.49 2.04
CA ALA A 135 -18.90 8.76 1.21
C ALA A 135 -17.92 7.59 1.14
N MET A 136 -18.10 6.59 1.99
CA MET A 136 -17.21 5.42 2.07
C MET A 136 -17.53 4.44 0.95
N ARG A 137 -16.49 3.99 0.25
CA ARG A 137 -16.62 2.96 -0.80
C ARG A 137 -16.91 1.59 -0.21
N ASP A 138 -17.56 0.72 -0.98
CA ASP A 138 -17.96 -0.61 -0.52
C ASP A 138 -16.78 -1.47 -0.08
N MET A 139 -15.62 -1.38 -0.74
CA MET A 139 -14.42 -2.10 -0.30
C MET A 139 -13.98 -1.70 1.10
N THR A 140 -14.02 -0.42 1.44
CA THR A 140 -13.70 0.05 2.80
C THR A 140 -14.76 -0.37 3.80
N LYS A 141 -16.02 -0.43 3.41
CA LYS A 141 -17.08 -0.97 4.27
C LYS A 141 -16.85 -2.44 4.64
N ARG A 142 -16.25 -3.22 3.73
CA ARG A 142 -15.89 -4.62 3.98
C ARG A 142 -14.57 -4.80 4.73
N GLY A 143 -13.55 -4.00 4.39
CA GLY A 143 -12.17 -4.24 4.82
C GLY A 143 -11.57 -3.17 5.72
N GLY A 144 -12.29 -2.12 6.07
CA GLY A 144 -11.75 -1.00 6.84
C GLY A 144 -11.94 -1.14 8.35
N HIS A 145 -10.86 -1.00 9.10
CA HIS A 145 -10.88 -0.85 10.55
C HIS A 145 -10.31 0.50 10.96
N THR A 146 -10.97 1.17 11.88
CA THR A 146 -10.40 2.35 12.54
C THR A 146 -9.36 1.88 13.55
N ILE A 147 -8.12 2.30 13.38
CA ILE A 147 -6.99 1.90 14.23
C ILE A 147 -6.45 3.04 15.09
N ASP A 148 -6.60 4.28 14.66
CA ASP A 148 -6.15 5.48 15.38
C ASP A 148 -6.82 6.73 14.81
N GLN A 149 -6.24 7.90 15.14
CA GLN A 149 -6.57 9.17 14.49
C GLN A 149 -5.53 9.48 13.41
N TYR A 150 -6.02 9.72 12.20
CA TYR A 150 -5.20 10.16 11.09
C TYR A 150 -4.75 11.60 11.30
N ASP A 151 -3.46 11.85 11.10
CA ASP A 151 -2.85 13.16 11.09
C ASP A 151 -1.83 13.23 9.95
N VAL A 152 -2.04 14.16 9.03
CA VAL A 152 -1.18 14.31 7.85
C VAL A 152 0.28 14.61 8.22
N THR A 153 0.52 15.20 9.38
CA THR A 153 1.87 15.54 9.84
C THR A 153 2.57 14.44 10.63
N GLY A 154 1.82 13.47 11.13
CA GLY A 154 2.35 12.40 11.98
C GLY A 154 1.91 11.02 11.56
N LYS A 155 0.69 10.66 11.89
CA LYS A 155 0.13 9.33 11.57
C LYS A 155 -0.60 9.37 10.22
N ASN A 156 0.11 9.07 9.16
CA ASN A 156 -0.38 9.09 7.79
C ASN A 156 -0.06 7.78 7.04
N CYS A 157 -0.45 7.71 5.78
CA CYS A 157 -0.24 6.50 4.97
C CYS A 157 1.24 6.11 4.86
N THR A 158 2.12 7.08 4.70
CA THR A 158 3.57 6.83 4.57
C THR A 158 4.17 6.32 5.87
N THR A 159 3.79 6.87 7.01
CA THR A 159 4.28 6.45 8.32
C THR A 159 3.98 4.98 8.57
N HIS A 160 2.74 4.56 8.39
CA HIS A 160 2.36 3.15 8.60
C HIS A 160 3.01 2.21 7.59
N ALA A 161 3.10 2.61 6.32
CA ALA A 161 3.80 1.81 5.31
C ALA A 161 5.28 1.60 5.67
N THR A 162 5.98 2.67 6.03
CA THR A 162 7.41 2.59 6.38
C THR A 162 7.66 1.83 7.67
N ASP A 163 6.82 1.98 8.69
CA ASP A 163 6.93 1.24 9.95
C ASP A 163 6.78 -0.26 9.73
N GLY A 164 5.81 -0.68 8.93
CA GLY A 164 5.63 -2.08 8.58
C GLY A 164 6.84 -2.68 7.89
N LEU A 165 7.43 -1.96 6.94
CA LEU A 165 8.61 -2.41 6.21
C LEU A 165 9.86 -2.48 7.10
N LYS A 166 10.04 -1.53 8.00
CA LYS A 166 11.14 -1.56 9.00
C LYS A 166 11.04 -2.77 9.91
N ILE A 167 9.87 -3.05 10.45
CA ILE A 167 9.62 -4.20 11.32
C ILE A 167 9.85 -5.52 10.56
N ALA A 168 9.51 -5.56 9.27
CA ALA A 168 9.75 -6.70 8.41
C ALA A 168 11.23 -6.91 8.03
N GLY A 169 12.13 -6.03 8.47
CA GLY A 169 13.57 -6.15 8.31
C GLY A 169 14.17 -5.26 7.23
N SER A 170 13.39 -4.42 6.54
CA SER A 170 13.92 -3.54 5.52
C SER A 170 14.82 -2.46 6.10
N SER A 171 15.96 -2.25 5.47
CA SER A 171 16.90 -1.18 5.80
C SER A 171 16.67 0.10 5.00
N LEU A 172 15.70 0.08 4.09
CA LEU A 172 15.44 1.18 3.15
C LEU A 172 15.14 2.51 3.84
N PHE A 173 14.46 2.48 4.99
CA PHE A 173 14.01 3.66 5.71
C PHE A 173 14.76 3.92 7.03
N LYS A 174 16.01 3.50 7.15
CA LYS A 174 16.80 3.68 8.38
C LYS A 174 16.91 5.14 8.83
N GLY A 175 16.88 6.10 7.89
CA GLY A 175 16.89 7.52 8.18
C GLY A 175 15.53 8.11 8.61
N GLY A 176 14.45 7.32 8.54
CA GLY A 176 13.10 7.76 8.82
C GLY A 176 12.52 8.65 7.72
N TYR A 177 11.45 8.20 7.09
CA TYR A 177 10.66 8.99 6.14
C TYR A 177 9.25 9.13 6.65
N THR A 178 8.71 10.33 6.56
CA THR A 178 7.37 10.64 7.07
C THR A 178 6.41 11.15 5.99
N THR A 179 6.89 11.38 4.78
CA THR A 179 6.09 11.90 3.67
C THR A 179 6.38 11.21 2.36
N ASN A 180 5.41 11.17 1.47
CA ASN A 180 5.56 10.62 0.12
C ASN A 180 6.62 11.35 -0.72
N SER A 181 6.89 12.61 -0.42
CA SER A 181 7.90 13.40 -1.15
C SER A 181 9.31 12.84 -1.03
N GLN A 182 9.59 12.05 -0.01
CA GLN A 182 10.89 11.42 0.20
C GLN A 182 11.04 10.07 -0.55
N MET A 183 9.97 9.59 -1.16
CA MET A 183 9.94 8.35 -1.94
C MET A 183 9.85 8.57 -3.46
N ARG A 184 10.08 9.81 -3.91
CA ARG A 184 10.03 10.20 -5.33
C ARG A 184 11.36 9.97 -6.04
#